data_b16cf84a2fd5fc36a28c25f6c48d33d2
#
_entry.id   b16cf84a2fd5fc36a28c25f6c48d33d2
#
_cell.length_a   1.000
_cell.length_b   1.000
_cell.length_c   1.000
_cell.angle_alpha   90.00
_cell.angle_beta   90.00
_cell.angle_gamma   90.00
#
_symmetry.space_group_name_H-M   'P 1'
#
loop_
_entity.id
_entity.type
_entity.pdbx_description
1 polymer ?
#
loop_
_entity_poly.entity_id
_entity_poly.type
_entity_poly.pdbx_seq_one_letter_code
_entity_poly.pdbx_strand_id
1 'polypeptide(L)'
;MTDQIPVVVAGALGRMGAEVIKAVHGAEDCQLVGAIDTCPGREGEDVGVALGLGELEVALTQDFEGALCLASQQHPGAVLVDFTHPKVVYEHTRAAIAYGVTPVIGTTGLSPEQLQELASFAAKASMAGAVIPNFSVGMVLLQQAAAAAARFYDHAELVELHHNRKADA
;
A
#
# COMPACT_ATOMS: atom_id res chain seq x y z
N MET A 1 23.63 -13.04 5.46
CA MET A 1 22.82 -12.24 4.52
C MET A 1 21.54 -11.93 5.28
N THR A 2 21.24 -10.67 5.52
CA THR A 2 19.95 -10.26 6.08
C THR A 2 18.89 -10.62 5.04
N ASP A 3 17.90 -11.45 5.41
CA ASP A 3 16.77 -11.75 4.53
C ASP A 3 16.05 -10.44 4.22
N GLN A 4 16.08 -10.00 2.96
CA GLN A 4 15.35 -8.80 2.53
C GLN A 4 13.85 -9.08 2.55
N ILE A 5 13.05 -8.09 2.89
CA ILE A 5 11.60 -8.15 2.83
C ILE A 5 11.17 -8.02 1.37
N PRO A 6 10.53 -9.06 0.80
CA PRO A 6 10.02 -8.97 -0.57
C PRO A 6 8.78 -8.08 -0.64
N VAL A 7 8.77 -7.10 -1.52
CA VAL A 7 7.71 -6.10 -1.62
C VAL A 7 7.06 -6.13 -3.00
N VAL A 8 5.75 -6.24 -3.03
CA VAL A 8 4.90 -6.03 -4.20
C VAL A 8 4.22 -4.67 -4.06
N VAL A 9 4.25 -3.83 -5.08
CA VAL A 9 3.61 -2.51 -5.06
C VAL A 9 2.44 -2.47 -6.03
N ALA A 10 1.24 -2.19 -5.52
CA ALA A 10 0.05 -1.95 -6.32
C ALA A 10 -0.23 -0.44 -6.43
N GLY A 11 -0.58 0.02 -7.64
CA GLY A 11 -0.60 1.43 -8.02
C GLY A 11 0.82 1.96 -8.28
N ALA A 12 1.68 1.12 -8.87
CA ALA A 12 3.12 1.31 -9.04
C ALA A 12 3.49 2.61 -9.78
N LEU A 13 2.71 3.02 -10.77
CA LEU A 13 2.91 4.23 -11.55
C LEU A 13 2.19 5.45 -10.98
N GLY A 14 1.41 5.26 -9.91
CA GLY A 14 0.80 6.35 -9.16
C GLY A 14 1.83 7.17 -8.39
N ARG A 15 1.43 8.38 -7.95
CA ARG A 15 2.34 9.26 -7.18
C ARG A 15 2.96 8.60 -5.95
N MET A 16 2.14 7.93 -5.14
CA MET A 16 2.62 7.26 -3.93
C MET A 16 3.33 5.95 -4.26
N GLY A 17 2.80 5.14 -5.19
CA GLY A 17 3.45 3.90 -5.61
C GLY A 17 4.87 4.11 -6.13
N ALA A 18 5.08 5.15 -6.95
CA ALA A 18 6.41 5.52 -7.43
C ALA A 18 7.38 5.88 -6.29
N GLU A 19 6.91 6.62 -5.27
CA GLU A 19 7.75 6.95 -4.11
C GLU A 19 8.04 5.71 -3.23
N VAL A 20 7.07 4.78 -3.10
CA VAL A 20 7.30 3.49 -2.43
C VAL A 20 8.36 2.68 -3.16
N ILE A 21 8.29 2.57 -4.49
CA ILE A 21 9.30 1.85 -5.28
C ILE A 21 10.69 2.47 -5.11
N LYS A 22 10.81 3.80 -5.13
CA LYS A 22 12.07 4.48 -4.87
C LYS A 22 12.62 4.19 -3.47
N ALA A 23 11.74 4.18 -2.47
CA ALA A 23 12.11 3.87 -1.09
C ALA A 23 12.58 2.42 -0.94
N VAL A 24 11.85 1.47 -1.53
CA VAL A 24 12.22 0.04 -1.54
C VAL A 24 13.55 -0.18 -2.26
N HIS A 25 13.74 0.46 -3.42
CA HIS A 25 15.00 0.37 -4.19
C HIS A 25 16.20 0.94 -3.42
N GLY A 26 15.98 1.98 -2.61
CA GLY A 26 17.03 2.58 -1.78
C GLY A 26 17.28 1.89 -0.43
N ALA A 27 16.44 0.94 -0.03
CA ALA A 27 16.53 0.25 1.25
C ALA A 27 17.37 -1.04 1.13
N GLU A 28 18.30 -1.25 2.07
CA GLU A 28 19.16 -2.44 2.08
C GLU A 28 18.42 -3.71 2.55
N ASP A 29 17.31 -3.54 3.28
CA ASP A 29 16.52 -4.59 3.90
C ASP A 29 15.22 -4.93 3.13
N CYS A 30 14.99 -4.31 1.97
CA CYS A 30 13.83 -4.55 1.13
C CYS A 30 14.25 -4.96 -0.30
N GLN A 31 13.40 -5.75 -0.96
CA GLN A 31 13.53 -6.12 -2.37
C GLN A 31 12.20 -5.93 -3.10
N LEU A 32 12.19 -5.18 -4.18
CA LEU A 32 11.03 -5.11 -5.06
C LEU A 32 10.90 -6.42 -5.84
N VAL A 33 9.77 -7.11 -5.71
CA VAL A 33 9.50 -8.40 -6.38
C VAL A 33 8.26 -8.39 -7.26
N GLY A 34 7.49 -7.29 -7.26
CA GLY A 34 6.32 -7.14 -8.11
C GLY A 34 5.87 -5.69 -8.20
N ALA A 35 5.36 -5.31 -9.37
CA ALA A 35 4.83 -3.99 -9.65
C ALA A 35 3.52 -4.10 -10.44
N ILE A 36 2.41 -3.64 -9.85
CA ILE A 36 1.07 -3.77 -10.40
C ILE A 36 0.53 -2.38 -10.71
N ASP A 37 0.07 -2.18 -11.94
CA ASP A 37 -0.61 -0.95 -12.33
C ASP A 37 -1.55 -1.21 -13.52
N THR A 38 -2.66 -0.49 -13.57
CA THR A 38 -3.66 -0.61 -14.66
C THR A 38 -3.45 0.38 -15.79
N CYS A 39 -2.29 1.08 -15.84
CA CYS A 39 -1.97 2.03 -16.88
C CYS A 39 -1.92 1.34 -18.25
N PRO A 40 -2.76 1.75 -19.22
CA PRO A 40 -2.82 1.10 -20.51
C PRO A 40 -1.50 1.16 -21.27
N GLY A 41 -1.12 0.06 -21.93
CA GLY A 41 0.06 -0.01 -22.80
C GLY A 41 1.39 -0.12 -22.07
N ARG A 42 1.39 -0.33 -20.75
CA ARG A 42 2.61 -0.45 -19.93
C ARG A 42 2.86 -1.88 -19.44
N GLU A 43 2.02 -2.84 -19.81
CA GLU A 43 2.18 -4.26 -19.46
C GLU A 43 3.52 -4.80 -19.96
N GLY A 44 4.29 -5.45 -19.09
CA GLY A 44 5.60 -6.02 -19.38
C GLY A 44 6.75 -5.02 -19.41
N GLU A 45 6.52 -3.72 -19.27
CA GLU A 45 7.58 -2.73 -19.16
C GLU A 45 8.28 -2.84 -17.79
N ASP A 46 9.60 -2.69 -17.76
CA ASP A 46 10.33 -2.63 -16.49
C ASP A 46 9.92 -1.38 -15.69
N VAL A 47 9.53 -1.59 -14.45
CA VAL A 47 9.02 -0.49 -13.61
C VAL A 47 10.12 0.53 -13.26
N GLY A 48 11.36 0.11 -13.15
CA GLY A 48 12.49 1.01 -12.91
C GLY A 48 12.74 1.92 -14.10
N VAL A 49 12.69 1.37 -15.32
CA VAL A 49 12.77 2.15 -16.56
C VAL A 49 11.61 3.13 -16.66
N ALA A 50 10.39 2.65 -16.35
CA ALA A 50 9.17 3.46 -16.34
C ALA A 50 9.24 4.67 -15.38
N LEU A 51 9.96 4.52 -14.28
CA LEU A 51 10.12 5.55 -13.23
C LEU A 51 11.44 6.34 -13.32
N GLY A 52 12.32 6.02 -14.30
CA GLY A 52 13.59 6.67 -14.48
C GLY A 52 14.67 6.30 -13.45
N LEU A 53 14.56 5.11 -12.86
CA LEU A 53 15.48 4.56 -11.86
C LEU A 53 16.56 3.63 -12.46
N GLY A 54 16.51 3.38 -13.77
CA GLY A 54 17.24 2.29 -14.42
C GLY A 54 16.45 1.00 -14.41
N GLU A 55 17.02 -0.08 -14.95
CA GLU A 55 16.38 -1.39 -14.99
C GLU A 55 16.40 -2.04 -13.60
N LEU A 56 15.23 -2.50 -13.13
CA LEU A 56 15.06 -3.18 -11.84
C LEU A 56 14.71 -4.67 -11.99
N GLU A 57 14.57 -5.16 -13.23
CA GLU A 57 14.19 -6.53 -13.58
C GLU A 57 12.80 -6.92 -13.02
N VAL A 58 11.91 -5.94 -12.80
CA VAL A 58 10.55 -6.11 -12.33
C VAL A 58 9.57 -5.55 -13.36
N ALA A 59 8.87 -6.44 -14.05
CA ALA A 59 7.89 -6.07 -15.06
C ALA A 59 6.60 -5.56 -14.44
N LEU A 60 6.03 -4.51 -15.03
CA LEU A 60 4.68 -4.05 -14.72
C LEU A 60 3.65 -5.06 -15.20
N THR A 61 2.65 -5.34 -14.37
CA THR A 61 1.51 -6.17 -14.75
C THR A 61 0.18 -5.60 -14.30
N GLN A 62 -0.89 -5.90 -15.04
CA GLN A 62 -2.27 -5.61 -14.67
C GLN A 62 -2.92 -6.79 -13.94
N ASP A 63 -2.30 -7.98 -13.98
CA ASP A 63 -2.79 -9.19 -13.33
C ASP A 63 -2.44 -9.17 -11.83
N PHE A 64 -3.35 -8.61 -11.05
CA PHE A 64 -3.20 -8.45 -9.60
C PHE A 64 -3.05 -9.80 -8.90
N GLU A 65 -3.95 -10.75 -9.19
CA GLU A 65 -3.94 -12.04 -8.51
C GLU A 65 -2.75 -12.91 -8.95
N GLY A 66 -2.39 -12.88 -10.23
CA GLY A 66 -1.20 -13.56 -10.74
C GLY A 66 0.08 -13.06 -10.07
N ALA A 67 0.21 -11.75 -9.87
CA ALA A 67 1.37 -11.15 -9.18
C ALA A 67 1.44 -11.60 -7.71
N LEU A 68 0.31 -11.62 -6.99
CA LEU A 68 0.27 -12.10 -5.61
C LEU A 68 0.58 -13.61 -5.52
N CYS A 69 0.03 -14.40 -6.42
CA CYS A 69 0.30 -15.84 -6.48
C CYS A 69 1.79 -16.10 -6.69
N LEU A 70 2.41 -15.40 -7.64
CA LEU A 70 3.84 -15.53 -7.93
C LEU A 70 4.69 -15.10 -6.72
N ALA A 71 4.38 -13.96 -6.12
CA ALA A 71 5.08 -13.45 -4.93
C ALA A 71 4.98 -14.44 -3.76
N SER A 72 3.79 -14.98 -3.50
CA SER A 72 3.56 -15.96 -2.44
C SER A 72 4.39 -17.24 -2.61
N GLN A 73 4.53 -17.72 -3.85
CA GLN A 73 5.25 -18.95 -4.17
C GLN A 73 6.76 -18.78 -4.18
N GLN A 74 7.26 -17.68 -4.71
CA GLN A 74 8.69 -17.46 -4.92
C GLN A 74 9.37 -16.68 -3.79
N HIS A 75 8.59 -15.90 -3.05
CA HIS A 75 9.07 -14.99 -2.01
C HIS A 75 8.25 -15.14 -0.72
N PRO A 76 8.46 -16.21 0.07
CA PRO A 76 7.77 -16.38 1.35
C PRO A 76 7.93 -15.15 2.24
N GLY A 77 6.83 -14.70 2.83
CA GLY A 77 6.83 -13.48 3.66
C GLY A 77 6.68 -12.18 2.86
N ALA A 78 6.30 -12.26 1.58
CA ALA A 78 6.07 -11.08 0.76
C ALA A 78 5.01 -10.13 1.36
N VAL A 79 5.22 -8.84 1.14
CA VAL A 79 4.37 -7.74 1.58
C VAL A 79 3.79 -7.04 0.36
N LEU A 80 2.47 -6.85 0.34
CA LEU A 80 1.80 -5.97 -0.62
C LEU A 80 1.72 -4.56 -0.04
N VAL A 81 2.23 -3.57 -0.76
CA VAL A 81 1.98 -2.14 -0.47
C VAL A 81 0.99 -1.61 -1.50
N ASP A 82 -0.22 -1.25 -1.04
CA ASP A 82 -1.31 -0.81 -1.92
C ASP A 82 -1.56 0.69 -1.83
N PHE A 83 -1.37 1.39 -2.96
CA PHE A 83 -1.74 2.79 -3.19
C PHE A 83 -2.58 2.92 -4.46
N THR A 84 -3.64 2.12 -4.57
CA THR A 84 -4.53 2.07 -5.73
C THR A 84 -5.73 3.02 -5.59
N HIS A 85 -6.94 2.49 -5.59
CA HIS A 85 -8.16 3.27 -5.59
C HIS A 85 -9.18 2.72 -4.58
N PRO A 86 -10.00 3.59 -3.92
CA PRO A 86 -11.02 3.17 -2.95
C PRO A 86 -11.99 2.09 -3.44
N LYS A 87 -12.25 2.04 -4.74
CA LYS A 87 -13.19 1.04 -5.32
C LYS A 87 -12.66 -0.40 -5.34
N VAL A 88 -11.35 -0.58 -5.27
CA VAL A 88 -10.71 -1.91 -5.40
C VAL A 88 -9.96 -2.34 -4.15
N VAL A 89 -9.65 -1.43 -3.24
CA VAL A 89 -8.80 -1.68 -2.07
C VAL A 89 -9.32 -2.81 -1.16
N TYR A 90 -10.64 -2.95 -1.04
CA TYR A 90 -11.24 -4.03 -0.24
C TYR A 90 -10.89 -5.41 -0.84
N GLU A 91 -11.15 -5.58 -2.14
CA GLU A 91 -10.86 -6.84 -2.84
C GLU A 91 -9.36 -7.12 -2.90
N HIS A 92 -8.53 -6.10 -3.11
CA HIS A 92 -7.09 -6.22 -3.09
C HIS A 92 -6.57 -6.70 -1.73
N THR A 93 -7.04 -6.09 -0.64
CA THR A 93 -6.65 -6.48 0.71
C THR A 93 -7.08 -7.92 1.02
N ARG A 94 -8.30 -8.28 0.62
CA ARG A 94 -8.85 -9.62 0.81
C ARG A 94 -8.06 -10.67 0.02
N ALA A 95 -7.73 -10.38 -1.23
CA ALA A 95 -6.91 -11.25 -2.07
C ALA A 95 -5.49 -11.42 -1.49
N ALA A 96 -4.84 -10.34 -1.06
CA ALA A 96 -3.51 -10.42 -0.43
C ALA A 96 -3.50 -11.39 0.76
N ILE A 97 -4.49 -11.28 1.66
CA ILE A 97 -4.63 -12.20 2.79
C ILE A 97 -4.85 -13.64 2.30
N ALA A 98 -5.69 -13.85 1.28
CA ALA A 98 -5.99 -15.18 0.74
C ALA A 98 -4.77 -15.85 0.10
N TYR A 99 -3.91 -15.07 -0.55
CA TYR A 99 -2.66 -15.56 -1.16
C TYR A 99 -1.49 -15.66 -0.15
N GLY A 100 -1.69 -15.26 1.12
CA GLY A 100 -0.62 -15.31 2.13
C GLY A 100 0.40 -14.19 1.99
N VAL A 101 0.05 -13.09 1.30
CA VAL A 101 0.86 -11.87 1.16
C VAL A 101 0.38 -10.85 2.18
N THR A 102 1.29 -10.33 3.00
CA THR A 102 0.96 -9.39 4.09
C THR A 102 0.54 -8.03 3.54
N PRO A 103 -0.71 -7.56 3.76
CA PRO A 103 -1.15 -6.28 3.23
C PRO A 103 -0.70 -5.10 4.10
N VAL A 104 -0.12 -4.08 3.46
CA VAL A 104 0.13 -2.73 3.98
C VAL A 104 -0.61 -1.74 3.08
N ILE A 105 -1.73 -1.24 3.58
CA ILE A 105 -2.70 -0.50 2.78
C ILE A 105 -2.61 1.00 3.08
N GLY A 106 -2.24 1.77 2.06
CA GLY A 106 -2.23 3.23 2.06
C GLY A 106 -3.41 3.85 1.32
N THR A 107 -4.18 3.04 0.58
CA THR A 107 -5.40 3.46 -0.08
C THR A 107 -6.50 3.71 0.95
N THR A 108 -7.16 4.85 0.87
CA THR A 108 -8.33 5.21 1.71
C THR A 108 -9.62 4.62 1.14
N GLY A 109 -10.73 4.70 1.91
CA GLY A 109 -12.08 4.34 1.44
C GLY A 109 -12.62 3.01 1.96
N LEU A 110 -11.90 2.29 2.82
CA LEU A 110 -12.45 1.15 3.56
C LEU A 110 -13.42 1.63 4.64
N SER A 111 -14.63 1.06 4.66
CA SER A 111 -15.60 1.33 5.74
C SER A 111 -15.19 0.62 7.04
N PRO A 112 -15.71 1.06 8.21
CA PRO A 112 -15.48 0.37 9.47
C PRO A 112 -15.90 -1.11 9.43
N GLU A 113 -17.00 -1.43 8.75
CA GLU A 113 -17.50 -2.80 8.59
C GLU A 113 -16.54 -3.64 7.75
N GLN A 114 -16.04 -3.09 6.64
CA GLN A 114 -15.04 -3.74 5.79
C GLN A 114 -13.74 -3.99 6.55
N LEU A 115 -13.28 -3.02 7.35
CA LEU A 115 -12.08 -3.18 8.18
C LEU A 115 -12.25 -4.31 9.20
N GLN A 116 -13.43 -4.42 9.85
CA GLN A 116 -13.73 -5.48 10.81
C GLN A 116 -13.78 -6.86 10.12
N GLU A 117 -14.36 -6.93 8.93
CA GLU A 117 -14.42 -8.17 8.14
C GLU A 117 -13.01 -8.62 7.71
N LEU A 118 -12.19 -7.71 7.18
CA LEU A 118 -10.80 -7.99 6.79
C LEU A 118 -9.96 -8.43 7.99
N ALA A 119 -10.11 -7.76 9.15
CA ALA A 119 -9.42 -8.14 10.37
C ALA A 119 -9.82 -9.56 10.83
N SER A 120 -11.11 -9.89 10.75
CA SER A 120 -11.62 -11.23 11.07
C SER A 120 -11.10 -12.29 10.11
N PHE A 121 -11.00 -11.94 8.82
CA PHE A 121 -10.47 -12.83 7.77
C PHE A 121 -8.97 -13.06 7.96
N ALA A 122 -8.19 -12.01 8.22
CA ALA A 122 -6.76 -12.09 8.51
C ALA A 122 -6.49 -12.94 9.76
N ALA A 123 -7.26 -12.77 10.83
CA ALA A 123 -7.13 -13.57 12.05
C ALA A 123 -7.36 -15.07 11.78
N LYS A 124 -8.37 -15.43 10.97
CA LYS A 124 -8.62 -16.83 10.57
C LYS A 124 -7.49 -17.41 9.72
N ALA A 125 -6.86 -16.59 8.90
CA ALA A 125 -5.71 -16.97 8.08
C ALA A 125 -4.37 -16.94 8.84
N SER A 126 -4.36 -16.55 10.13
CA SER A 126 -3.14 -16.29 10.93
C SER A 126 -2.21 -15.27 10.25
N MET A 127 -2.81 -14.30 9.56
CA MET A 127 -2.10 -13.24 8.85
C MET A 127 -2.15 -11.93 9.63
N ALA A 128 -1.09 -11.16 9.56
CA ALA A 128 -1.08 -9.76 9.96
C ALA A 128 -1.32 -8.85 8.76
N GLY A 129 -1.61 -7.58 9.03
CA GLY A 129 -1.72 -6.54 8.02
C GLY A 129 -1.85 -5.17 8.67
N ALA A 130 -1.67 -4.12 7.89
CA ALA A 130 -1.80 -2.75 8.36
C ALA A 130 -2.61 -1.90 7.37
N VAL A 131 -3.54 -1.13 7.88
CA VAL A 131 -4.22 -0.07 7.13
C VAL A 131 -3.78 1.26 7.72
N ILE A 132 -3.09 2.06 6.93
CA ILE A 132 -2.42 3.28 7.39
C ILE A 132 -3.07 4.47 6.67
N PRO A 133 -3.92 5.23 7.36
CA PRO A 133 -4.70 6.30 6.71
C PRO A 133 -3.84 7.49 6.29
N ASN A 134 -2.62 7.61 6.84
CA ASN A 134 -1.75 8.74 6.53
C ASN A 134 -0.27 8.39 6.70
N PHE A 135 0.51 8.62 5.65
CA PHE A 135 1.96 8.43 5.62
C PHE A 135 2.74 9.75 5.82
N SER A 136 2.04 10.84 6.13
CA SER A 136 2.69 12.12 6.43
C SER A 136 3.05 12.22 7.91
N VAL A 137 4.34 12.26 8.23
CA VAL A 137 4.83 12.46 9.60
C VAL A 137 4.27 13.74 10.21
N GLY A 138 4.15 14.83 9.43
CA GLY A 138 3.57 16.08 9.88
C GLY A 138 2.12 15.95 10.34
N MET A 139 1.31 15.16 9.60
CA MET A 139 -0.08 14.90 9.98
C MET A 139 -0.19 14.03 11.23
N VAL A 140 0.68 13.03 11.38
CA VAL A 140 0.73 12.21 12.61
C VAL A 140 1.08 13.07 13.82
N LEU A 141 2.07 13.95 13.70
CA LEU A 141 2.45 14.87 14.76
C LEU A 141 1.33 15.87 15.10
N LEU A 142 0.65 16.41 14.07
CA LEU A 142 -0.50 17.29 14.28
C LEU A 142 -1.65 16.57 15.00
N GLN A 143 -1.95 15.34 14.59
CA GLN A 143 -2.96 14.52 15.24
C GLN A 143 -2.64 14.25 16.71
N GLN A 144 -1.38 13.93 17.04
CA GLN A 144 -0.93 13.72 18.41
C GLN A 144 -1.04 15.01 19.24
N ALA A 145 -0.63 16.15 18.68
CA ALA A 145 -0.73 17.44 19.33
C ALA A 145 -2.19 17.84 19.57
N ALA A 146 -3.05 17.67 18.58
CA ALA A 146 -4.48 17.93 18.71
C ALA A 146 -5.14 17.05 19.78
N ALA A 147 -4.83 15.74 19.79
CA ALA A 147 -5.33 14.82 20.80
C ALA A 147 -4.86 15.17 22.22
N ALA A 148 -3.61 15.62 22.37
CA ALA A 148 -3.10 16.11 23.66
C ALA A 148 -3.80 17.40 24.11
N ALA A 149 -3.98 18.37 23.22
CA ALA A 149 -4.66 19.63 23.49
C ALA A 149 -6.14 19.45 23.84
N ALA A 150 -6.85 18.54 23.16
CA ALA A 150 -8.27 18.29 23.36
C ALA A 150 -8.64 17.88 24.79
N ARG A 151 -7.69 17.45 25.60
CA ARG A 151 -7.90 17.14 27.03
C ARG A 151 -8.15 18.37 27.89
N PHE A 152 -7.83 19.55 27.37
CA PHE A 152 -7.91 20.82 28.11
C PHE A 152 -9.02 21.76 27.59
N TYR A 153 -9.75 21.34 26.56
CA TYR A 153 -10.79 22.13 25.91
C TYR A 153 -12.09 21.32 25.76
N ASP A 154 -13.21 21.96 26.04
CA ASP A 154 -14.54 21.32 25.93
C ASP A 154 -15.00 21.17 24.48
N HIS A 155 -14.46 22.00 23.58
CA HIS A 155 -14.83 22.03 22.17
C HIS A 155 -13.57 22.15 21.30
N ALA A 156 -13.56 21.41 20.19
CA ALA A 156 -12.55 21.52 19.15
C ALA A 156 -13.20 21.40 17.77
N GLU A 157 -12.74 22.21 16.83
CA GLU A 157 -13.12 22.11 15.42
C GLU A 157 -11.91 21.69 14.61
N LEU A 158 -12.10 20.75 13.68
CA LEU A 158 -11.08 20.30 12.74
C LEU A 158 -11.54 20.63 11.33
N VAL A 159 -10.72 21.36 10.60
CA VAL A 159 -10.94 21.67 9.18
C VAL A 159 -9.87 21.00 8.37
N GLU A 160 -10.27 20.05 7.54
CA GLU A 160 -9.40 19.37 6.58
C GLU A 160 -9.58 19.99 5.20
N LEU A 161 -8.48 20.38 4.59
CA LEU A 161 -8.45 20.92 3.24
C LEU A 161 -7.58 20.05 2.35
N HIS A 162 -8.16 19.55 1.26
CA HIS A 162 -7.46 18.79 0.24
C HIS A 162 -7.52 19.48 -1.12
N HIS A 163 -6.58 19.15 -1.99
CA HIS A 163 -6.64 19.57 -3.38
C HIS A 163 -7.84 18.90 -4.08
N ASN A 164 -8.41 19.58 -5.07
CA ASN A 164 -9.60 19.15 -5.83
C ASN A 164 -9.43 17.85 -6.67
N ARG A 165 -8.29 17.18 -6.60
CA ARG A 165 -8.00 15.91 -7.30
C ARG A 165 -8.04 14.69 -6.36
N LYS A 166 -8.39 14.87 -5.09
CA LYS A 166 -8.58 13.74 -4.17
C LYS A 166 -9.92 13.08 -4.49
N ALA A 167 -9.93 11.76 -4.70
CA ALA A 167 -11.10 11.03 -5.17
C ALA A 167 -12.20 10.87 -4.11
N ASP A 168 -11.86 11.06 -2.83
CA ASP A 168 -12.70 10.88 -1.66
C ASP A 168 -12.78 12.13 -0.76
N ALA A 169 -12.55 13.32 -1.34
CA ALA A 169 -12.64 14.61 -0.65
C ALA A 169 -13.99 15.29 -0.89
#